data_4c348e44d3c6fecbd79bdff79ca62873
#
_entry.id   4c348e44d3c6fecbd79bdff79ca62873
#
_cell.length_a   1.000
_cell.length_b   1.000
_cell.length_c   1.000
_cell.angle_alpha   90.00
_cell.angle_beta   90.00
_cell.angle_gamma   90.00
#
_symmetry.space_group_name_H-M   'P 1'
#
loop_
_entity.id
_entity.type
_entity.pdbx_description
1 polymer ?
#
loop_
_entity_poly.entity_id
_entity_poly.type
_entity_poly.pdbx_seq_one_letter_code
_entity_poly.pdbx_strand_id
1 'polypeptide(L)'
;MDKESTFRALAESEKLVQSLTTFDKITLEDAFRALAERIGLTTRDLFGSIRIAVTGRTATPPLFDTLAVLGKDRVLTRLKFALDLLT
;
A
#
# COMPACT_ATOMS: atom_id res chain seq x y z
N MET A 1 3.42 10.64 10.41
CA MET A 1 4.02 9.31 10.64
C MET A 1 5.52 9.42 10.37
N ASP A 2 6.35 8.82 11.18
CA ASP A 2 7.79 8.94 10.99
C ASP A 2 8.31 8.03 9.87
N LYS A 3 9.60 8.21 9.51
CA LYS A 3 10.22 7.47 8.43
C LYS A 3 10.23 5.96 8.69
N GLU A 4 10.51 5.57 9.91
CA GLU A 4 10.59 4.17 10.30
C GLU A 4 9.22 3.48 10.18
N SER A 5 8.17 4.13 10.66
CA SER A 5 6.82 3.60 10.55
C SER A 5 6.36 3.55 9.10
N THR A 6 6.72 4.55 8.30
CA THR A 6 6.40 4.57 6.88
C THR A 6 7.10 3.43 6.16
N PHE A 7 8.39 3.22 6.44
CA PHE A 7 9.14 2.12 5.84
C PHE A 7 8.48 0.78 6.16
N ARG A 8 8.13 0.58 7.44
CA ARG A 8 7.48 -0.66 7.86
C ARG A 8 6.13 -0.86 7.16
N ALA A 9 5.33 0.21 7.07
CA ALA A 9 4.04 0.14 6.40
C ALA A 9 4.20 -0.29 4.94
N LEU A 10 5.15 0.30 4.22
CA LEU A 10 5.38 -0.03 2.81
C LEU A 10 6.01 -1.41 2.64
N ALA A 11 6.93 -1.80 3.51
CA ALA A 11 7.55 -3.13 3.44
C ALA A 11 6.51 -4.24 3.67
N GLU A 12 5.64 -4.07 4.66
CA GLU A 12 4.58 -5.04 4.92
C GLU A 12 3.54 -5.03 3.81
N SER A 13 3.28 -3.87 3.22
CA SER A 13 2.37 -3.77 2.07
C SER A 13 2.93 -4.51 0.86
N GLU A 14 4.23 -4.41 0.61
CA GLU A 14 4.87 -5.14 -0.47
C GLU A 14 4.71 -6.64 -0.29
N LYS A 15 4.97 -7.14 0.92
CA LYS A 15 4.80 -8.56 1.22
C LYS A 15 3.35 -9.00 1.01
N LEU A 16 2.41 -8.19 1.46
CA LEU A 16 0.99 -8.50 1.31
C LEU A 16 0.61 -8.60 -0.16
N VAL A 17 1.00 -7.61 -0.96
CA VAL A 17 0.68 -7.60 -2.40
C VAL A 17 1.30 -8.81 -3.10
N GLN A 18 2.54 -9.17 -2.74
CA GLN A 18 3.19 -10.36 -3.31
C GLN A 18 2.40 -11.64 -3.04
N SER A 19 1.75 -11.71 -1.88
CA SER A 19 1.02 -12.91 -1.47
C SER A 19 -0.38 -13.01 -2.08
N LEU A 20 -0.91 -11.92 -2.62
CA LEU A 20 -2.28 -11.92 -3.14
C LEU A 20 -2.36 -12.62 -4.49
N THR A 21 -3.30 -13.56 -4.60
CA THR A 21 -3.58 -14.25 -5.87
C THR A 21 -4.69 -13.58 -6.65
N THR A 22 -5.55 -12.83 -5.96
CA THR A 22 -6.63 -12.06 -6.56
C THR A 22 -6.37 -10.59 -6.29
N PHE A 23 -6.44 -9.75 -7.32
CA PHE A 23 -6.08 -8.33 -7.21
C PHE A 23 -7.25 -7.45 -7.62
N ASP A 24 -8.38 -7.59 -6.91
CA ASP A 24 -9.55 -6.75 -7.12
C ASP A 24 -9.75 -5.80 -5.94
N LYS A 25 -10.64 -4.83 -6.13
CA LYS A 25 -10.91 -3.77 -5.16
C LYS A 25 -11.30 -4.32 -3.78
N ILE A 26 -12.21 -5.27 -3.74
CA ILE A 26 -12.74 -5.79 -2.48
C ILE A 26 -11.69 -6.57 -1.72
N THR A 27 -11.00 -7.46 -2.41
CA THR A 27 -9.91 -8.26 -1.82
C THR A 27 -8.81 -7.36 -1.29
N LEU A 28 -8.42 -6.33 -2.06
CA LEU A 28 -7.39 -5.39 -1.65
C LEU A 28 -7.80 -4.61 -0.41
N GLU A 29 -9.00 -4.08 -0.37
CA GLU A 29 -9.46 -3.31 0.77
C GLU A 29 -9.47 -4.15 2.04
N ASP A 30 -10.04 -5.35 1.98
CA ASP A 30 -10.10 -6.24 3.14
C ASP A 30 -8.70 -6.61 3.63
N ALA A 31 -7.80 -6.94 2.70
CA ALA A 31 -6.44 -7.34 3.04
C ALA A 31 -5.66 -6.18 3.69
N PHE A 32 -5.79 -4.97 3.17
CA PHE A 32 -5.08 -3.82 3.73
C PHE A 32 -5.68 -3.34 5.04
N ARG A 33 -6.98 -3.49 5.26
CA ARG A 33 -7.57 -3.20 6.57
C ARG A 33 -7.05 -4.16 7.63
N ALA A 34 -6.96 -5.44 7.29
CA ALA A 34 -6.40 -6.44 8.19
C ALA A 34 -4.93 -6.15 8.47
N LEU A 35 -4.18 -5.72 7.45
CA LEU A 35 -2.77 -5.36 7.63
C LEU A 35 -2.61 -4.20 8.59
N ALA A 36 -3.41 -3.15 8.45
CA ALA A 36 -3.34 -1.99 9.34
C ALA A 36 -3.50 -2.41 10.80
N GLU A 37 -4.48 -3.26 11.06
CA GLU A 37 -4.73 -3.77 12.41
C GLU A 37 -3.54 -4.58 12.91
N ARG A 38 -3.00 -5.46 12.08
CA ARG A 38 -1.88 -6.34 12.45
C ARG A 38 -0.62 -5.57 12.81
N ILE A 39 -0.31 -4.51 12.08
CA ILE A 39 0.91 -3.73 12.31
C ILE A 39 0.68 -2.53 13.23
N GLY A 40 -0.54 -2.36 13.76
CA GLY A 40 -0.84 -1.32 14.73
C GLY A 40 -0.94 0.08 14.17
N LEU A 41 -1.27 0.23 12.90
CA LEU A 41 -1.50 1.52 12.26
C LEU A 41 -2.99 1.75 12.05
N THR A 42 -3.40 3.03 11.99
CA THR A 42 -4.74 3.35 11.55
C THR A 42 -4.86 3.10 10.05
N THR A 43 -6.07 2.83 9.56
CA THR A 43 -6.28 2.70 8.12
C THR A 43 -5.92 3.99 7.40
N ARG A 44 -6.19 5.14 8.04
CA ARG A 44 -5.83 6.43 7.49
C ARG A 44 -4.33 6.54 7.19
N ASP A 45 -3.50 6.17 8.16
CA ASP A 45 -2.04 6.27 8.01
C ASP A 45 -1.52 5.28 6.99
N LEU A 46 -1.98 4.02 7.04
CA LEU A 46 -1.53 3.01 6.10
C LEU A 46 -1.97 3.36 4.67
N PHE A 47 -3.25 3.69 4.48
CA PHE A 47 -3.78 3.98 3.15
C PHE A 47 -3.15 5.24 2.57
N GLY A 48 -2.91 6.26 3.42
CA GLY A 48 -2.22 7.47 2.99
C GLY A 48 -0.81 7.20 2.51
N SER A 49 -0.07 6.36 3.23
CA SER A 49 1.30 5.99 2.84
C SER A 49 1.33 5.26 1.51
N ILE A 50 0.42 4.32 1.30
CA ILE A 50 0.34 3.57 0.05
C ILE A 50 -0.05 4.49 -1.10
N ARG A 51 -1.00 5.39 -0.87
CA ARG A 51 -1.44 6.34 -1.90
C ARG A 51 -0.27 7.18 -2.39
N ILE A 52 0.52 7.72 -1.49
CA ILE A 52 1.69 8.52 -1.85
C ILE A 52 2.73 7.68 -2.57
N ALA A 53 3.01 6.49 -2.05
CA ALA A 53 4.03 5.60 -2.62
C ALA A 53 3.67 5.17 -4.05
N VAL A 54 2.41 4.86 -4.29
CA VAL A 54 1.97 4.30 -5.57
C VAL A 54 1.60 5.40 -6.58
N THR A 55 0.99 6.49 -6.13
CA THR A 55 0.49 7.54 -7.04
C THR A 55 1.29 8.84 -6.99
N GLY A 56 2.07 9.06 -5.94
CA GLY A 56 2.79 10.32 -5.73
C GLY A 56 1.87 11.47 -5.30
N ARG A 57 0.63 11.18 -4.94
CA ARG A 57 -0.38 12.20 -4.60
C ARG A 57 -1.03 11.90 -3.26
N THR A 58 -1.50 12.95 -2.59
CA THR A 58 -2.24 12.81 -1.34
C THR A 58 -3.75 12.66 -1.56
N ALA A 59 -4.24 13.04 -2.72
CA ALA A 59 -5.64 12.90 -3.09
C ALA A 59 -5.73 12.23 -4.46
N THR A 60 -6.51 11.16 -4.54
CA THR A 60 -6.69 10.37 -5.77
C THR A 60 -8.16 9.91 -5.84
N PRO A 61 -8.58 9.31 -6.96
CA PRO A 61 -9.77 8.47 -6.95
C PRO A 61 -9.66 7.40 -5.87
N PRO A 62 -10.73 6.68 -5.52
CA PRO A 62 -10.67 5.69 -4.44
C PRO A 62 -9.43 4.80 -4.57
N LEU A 63 -8.70 4.63 -3.45
CA LEU A 63 -7.38 3.99 -3.46
C LEU A 63 -7.41 2.59 -4.08
N PHE A 64 -8.34 1.76 -3.63
CA PHE A 64 -8.33 0.35 -4.06
C PHE A 64 -8.81 0.18 -5.49
N ASP A 65 -9.65 1.09 -5.98
CA ASP A 65 -9.98 1.14 -7.41
C ASP A 65 -8.72 1.45 -8.23
N THR A 66 -7.93 2.40 -7.76
CA THR A 66 -6.68 2.80 -8.42
C THR A 66 -5.69 1.64 -8.44
N LEU A 67 -5.50 0.96 -7.30
CA LEU A 67 -4.59 -0.18 -7.24
C LEU A 67 -5.01 -1.30 -8.17
N ALA A 68 -6.31 -1.60 -8.20
CA ALA A 68 -6.82 -2.66 -9.06
C ALA A 68 -6.58 -2.35 -10.54
N VAL A 69 -6.77 -1.10 -10.94
CA VAL A 69 -6.54 -0.67 -12.33
C VAL A 69 -5.06 -0.75 -12.70
N LEU A 70 -4.17 -0.34 -11.80
CA LEU A 70 -2.72 -0.41 -12.04
C LEU A 70 -2.23 -1.84 -12.20
N GLY A 71 -2.77 -2.74 -11.41
CA GLY A 71 -2.36 -4.13 -11.41
C GLY A 71 -1.21 -4.42 -10.45
N LYS A 72 -1.08 -5.69 -10.11
CA LYS A 72 -0.15 -6.16 -9.09
C LYS A 72 1.30 -5.76 -9.39
N ASP A 73 1.76 -5.99 -10.62
CA ASP A 73 3.16 -5.75 -10.99
C ASP A 73 3.54 -4.28 -10.86
N ARG A 74 2.68 -3.38 -11.31
CA ARG A 74 2.95 -1.94 -11.21
C ARG A 74 2.92 -1.47 -9.77
N VAL A 75 1.99 -1.97 -8.97
CA VAL A 75 1.91 -1.63 -7.56
C VAL A 75 3.19 -2.08 -6.86
N LEU A 76 3.64 -3.31 -7.09
CA LEU A 76 4.89 -3.82 -6.51
C LEU A 76 6.09 -2.98 -6.91
N THR A 77 6.20 -2.63 -8.19
CA THR A 77 7.32 -1.81 -8.68
C THR A 77 7.36 -0.46 -7.96
N ARG A 78 6.21 0.17 -7.80
CA ARG A 78 6.13 1.48 -7.15
C ARG A 78 6.39 1.41 -5.66
N LEU A 79 5.94 0.34 -4.98
CA LEU A 79 6.25 0.12 -3.57
C LEU A 79 7.75 -0.08 -3.37
N LYS A 80 8.39 -0.86 -4.22
CA LYS A 80 9.85 -1.07 -4.16
C LYS A 80 10.62 0.23 -4.37
N PHE A 81 10.19 1.03 -5.33
CA PHE A 81 10.82 2.32 -5.58
C PHE A 81 10.72 3.23 -4.35
N ALA A 82 9.53 3.29 -3.74
CA ALA A 82 9.34 4.10 -2.54
C ALA A 82 10.19 3.61 -1.37
N LEU A 83 10.31 2.28 -1.21
CA LEU A 83 11.16 1.71 -0.17
C LEU A 83 12.63 2.07 -0.39
N ASP A 84 13.09 2.03 -1.63
CA ASP A 84 14.47 2.40 -1.95
C ASP A 84 14.76 3.86 -1.60
N LEU A 85 13.79 4.74 -1.79
CA LEU A 85 13.94 6.15 -1.42
C LEU A 85 14.04 6.35 0.10
N LEU A 86 13.53 5.43 0.90
CA LEU A 86 13.55 5.52 2.36
C LEU A 86 14.79 4.88 2.98
N THR A 87 15.56 4.16 2.21
CA THR A 87 16.81 3.54 2.70
C THR A 87 18.08 4.37 2.32
#